data_c21a9840a7f83106b874f57ef184e393
#
_entry.id   c21a9840a7f83106b874f57ef184e393
#
_cell.length_a   1.000
_cell.length_b   1.000
_cell.length_c   1.000
_cell.angle_alpha   90.00
_cell.angle_beta   90.00
_cell.angle_gamma   90.00
#
_symmetry.space_group_name_H-M   'P 1'
#
loop_
_entity.id
_entity.type
_entity.pdbx_description
1 polymer ?
#
loop_
_entity_poly.entity_id
_entity_poly.type
_entity_poly.pdbx_seq_one_letter_code
_entity_poly.pdbx_strand_id
1 'polypeptide(L)'
;DDYTFRIKRVSDGEIVKQSSLSGAYPETVSVEGFDLVFEAGSFAAGDDYLIMPTRGQAAQLEMNISRPEQVAVASPILTDSAIGNRGNAIISQGDVYDTSTPYFSAEGSLTPPLLVRFTSPTTYDVLDNSDPANPIPLFPPLMNQTYVPGISNDILPDNDGKTAFTSFGG
;
A
#
# COMPACT_ATOMS: atom_id res chain seq x y z
N ASP A 1 13.48 -39.72 35.56
CA ASP A 1 13.98 -38.57 36.29
C ASP A 1 12.91 -37.47 36.28
N ASP A 2 12.67 -36.88 37.43
CA ASP A 2 11.58 -35.93 37.66
C ASP A 2 11.68 -34.63 36.83
N TYR A 3 12.77 -34.46 36.13
CA TYR A 3 13.03 -33.26 35.30
C TYR A 3 13.08 -33.53 33.81
N THR A 4 12.75 -34.72 33.34
CA THR A 4 12.75 -35.05 31.91
C THR A 4 11.40 -34.74 31.31
N PHE A 5 11.39 -33.95 30.21
CA PHE A 5 10.18 -33.62 29.48
C PHE A 5 10.30 -33.95 27.99
N ARG A 6 9.16 -34.08 27.34
CA ARG A 6 9.03 -34.26 25.90
C ARG A 6 8.03 -33.25 25.35
N ILE A 7 8.39 -32.60 24.28
CA ILE A 7 7.49 -31.75 23.52
C ILE A 7 7.07 -32.51 22.28
N LYS A 8 5.76 -32.65 22.13
CA LYS A 8 5.15 -33.42 21.07
C LYS A 8 4.26 -32.50 20.24
N ARG A 9 4.41 -32.54 18.93
CA ARG A 9 3.52 -31.81 18.03
C ARG A 9 2.16 -32.50 17.99
N VAL A 10 1.09 -31.74 18.23
CA VAL A 10 -0.27 -32.31 18.32
C VAL A 10 -0.79 -32.82 16.97
N SER A 11 -0.37 -32.15 15.85
CA SER A 11 -0.88 -32.44 14.51
C SER A 11 -0.49 -33.82 13.97
N ASP A 12 0.70 -34.31 14.26
CA ASP A 12 1.27 -35.55 13.73
C ASP A 12 1.81 -36.49 14.79
N GLY A 13 1.89 -36.03 16.03
CA GLY A 13 2.38 -36.79 17.14
C GLY A 13 3.90 -36.91 17.23
N GLU A 14 4.65 -36.19 16.39
CA GLU A 14 6.12 -36.21 16.40
C GLU A 14 6.70 -35.58 17.66
N ILE A 15 7.75 -36.20 18.21
CA ILE A 15 8.49 -35.63 19.34
C ILE A 15 9.51 -34.66 18.78
N VAL A 16 9.25 -33.34 18.89
CA VAL A 16 10.10 -32.25 18.35
C VAL A 16 11.26 -31.91 19.30
N LYS A 17 11.12 -32.19 20.57
CA LYS A 17 12.15 -31.99 21.58
C LYS A 17 12.02 -32.96 22.74
N GLN A 18 13.13 -33.51 23.20
CA GLN A 18 13.23 -34.22 24.46
C GLN A 18 14.48 -33.70 25.18
N SER A 19 14.33 -33.35 26.44
CA SER A 19 15.41 -32.78 27.26
C SER A 19 15.13 -32.97 28.73
N SER A 20 16.10 -32.66 29.57
CA SER A 20 15.93 -32.61 31.02
C SER A 20 16.18 -31.18 31.50
N LEU A 21 15.41 -30.71 32.45
CA LEU A 21 15.63 -29.44 33.11
C LEU A 21 16.76 -29.59 34.15
N SER A 22 17.53 -28.56 34.30
CA SER A 22 18.63 -28.52 35.28
C SER A 22 18.15 -28.38 36.74
N GLY A 23 16.92 -27.90 36.91
CA GLY A 23 16.37 -27.53 38.22
C GLY A 23 16.75 -26.10 38.67
N ALA A 24 17.57 -25.40 37.90
CA ALA A 24 17.87 -23.99 38.13
C ALA A 24 16.95 -23.10 37.29
N TYR A 25 16.04 -22.42 37.94
CA TYR A 25 14.99 -21.60 37.28
C TYR A 25 15.29 -20.09 37.36
N PRO A 26 14.86 -19.27 36.35
CA PRO A 26 14.16 -19.69 35.15
C PRO A 26 15.08 -20.40 34.14
N GLU A 27 14.59 -21.43 33.48
CA GLU A 27 15.33 -22.16 32.44
C GLU A 27 14.63 -22.00 31.08
N THR A 28 15.37 -21.66 30.04
CA THR A 28 14.86 -21.42 28.70
C THR A 28 15.20 -22.58 27.76
N VAL A 29 14.21 -23.07 27.07
CA VAL A 29 14.35 -24.14 26.07
C VAL A 29 13.79 -23.69 24.74
N SER A 30 14.65 -23.57 23.72
CA SER A 30 14.25 -23.20 22.35
C SER A 30 13.70 -24.39 21.58
N VAL A 31 12.54 -24.21 20.95
CA VAL A 31 11.83 -25.24 20.18
C VAL A 31 11.18 -24.61 18.94
N GLU A 32 11.52 -25.10 17.75
CA GLU A 32 10.86 -24.71 16.48
C GLU A 32 10.57 -23.21 16.29
N GLY A 33 11.52 -22.34 16.70
CA GLY A 33 11.42 -20.91 16.48
C GLY A 33 10.74 -20.12 17.60
N PHE A 34 10.43 -20.75 18.74
CA PHE A 34 9.99 -20.04 19.94
C PHE A 34 10.74 -20.54 21.17
N ASP A 35 10.78 -19.76 22.23
CA ASP A 35 11.41 -20.08 23.50
C ASP A 35 10.36 -20.38 24.56
N LEU A 36 10.54 -21.52 25.23
CA LEU A 36 9.78 -21.89 26.43
C LEU A 36 10.59 -21.53 27.66
N VAL A 37 10.02 -20.71 28.51
CA VAL A 37 10.63 -20.38 29.80
C VAL A 37 9.93 -21.19 30.90
N PHE A 38 10.70 -22.04 31.54
CA PHE A 38 10.24 -22.78 32.72
C PHE A 38 10.57 -21.96 33.96
N GLU A 39 9.54 -21.54 34.65
CA GLU A 39 9.69 -20.81 35.89
C GLU A 39 9.73 -21.73 37.10
N ALA A 40 10.14 -21.23 38.26
CA ALA A 40 10.19 -22.01 39.46
C ALA A 40 8.81 -22.60 39.81
N GLY A 41 8.78 -23.90 40.03
CA GLY A 41 7.56 -24.65 40.35
C GLY A 41 7.86 -26.12 40.63
N SER A 42 6.85 -26.89 40.95
CA SER A 42 6.94 -28.36 41.04
C SER A 42 6.21 -28.97 39.87
N PHE A 43 6.92 -29.82 39.13
CA PHE A 43 6.38 -30.62 38.04
C PHE A 43 6.28 -32.09 38.52
N ALA A 44 5.18 -32.74 38.26
CA ALA A 44 4.99 -34.15 38.60
C ALA A 44 5.00 -35.03 37.34
N ALA A 45 5.39 -36.28 37.51
CA ALA A 45 5.35 -37.22 36.38
C ALA A 45 3.91 -37.43 35.93
N GLY A 46 3.66 -37.17 34.64
CA GLY A 46 2.34 -37.23 34.02
C GLY A 46 1.65 -35.88 33.83
N ASP A 47 2.27 -34.77 34.25
CA ASP A 47 1.74 -33.46 33.96
C ASP A 47 1.86 -33.15 32.46
N ASP A 48 0.78 -32.70 31.86
CA ASP A 48 0.69 -32.34 30.46
C ASP A 48 0.29 -30.86 30.33
N TYR A 49 1.02 -30.09 29.50
CA TYR A 49 0.77 -28.68 29.22
C TYR A 49 0.59 -28.46 27.72
N LEU A 50 -0.53 -27.87 27.33
CA LEU A 50 -0.79 -27.51 25.95
C LEU A 50 -0.20 -26.15 25.63
N ILE A 51 0.77 -26.10 24.70
CA ILE A 51 1.46 -24.89 24.27
C ILE A 51 0.87 -24.46 22.94
N MET A 52 0.38 -23.21 22.88
CA MET A 52 -0.20 -22.60 21.68
C MET A 52 0.43 -21.21 21.45
N PRO A 53 1.63 -21.14 20.85
CA PRO A 53 2.40 -19.89 20.75
C PRO A 53 1.67 -18.78 19.96
N THR A 54 0.84 -19.17 19.00
CA THR A 54 0.12 -18.23 18.10
C THR A 54 -1.30 -17.92 18.55
N ARG A 55 -1.78 -18.55 19.65
CA ARG A 55 -3.14 -18.33 20.11
C ARG A 55 -3.30 -16.90 20.64
N GLY A 56 -4.28 -16.20 20.12
CA GLY A 56 -4.57 -14.81 20.51
C GLY A 56 -3.70 -13.76 19.82
N GLN A 57 -2.69 -14.15 19.02
CA GLN A 57 -1.83 -13.16 18.32
C GLN A 57 -2.62 -12.34 17.28
N ALA A 58 -3.66 -12.91 16.69
CA ALA A 58 -4.55 -12.16 15.80
C ALA A 58 -5.29 -11.00 16.50
N ALA A 59 -5.53 -11.12 17.80
CA ALA A 59 -6.13 -10.05 18.59
C ALA A 59 -5.13 -8.93 18.95
N GLN A 60 -3.83 -9.16 18.74
CA GLN A 60 -2.74 -8.20 18.95
C GLN A 60 -2.22 -7.61 17.64
N LEU A 61 -2.88 -7.92 16.52
CA LEU A 61 -2.60 -7.28 15.24
C LEU A 61 -2.96 -5.81 15.35
N GLU A 62 -1.95 -4.95 15.36
CA GLU A 62 -2.09 -3.52 15.27
C GLU A 62 -1.69 -3.07 13.86
N MET A 63 -2.51 -2.20 13.28
CA MET A 63 -2.18 -1.56 12.01
C MET A 63 -1.17 -0.44 12.28
N ASN A 64 0.10 -0.68 11.96
CA ASN A 64 1.17 0.30 12.13
C ASN A 64 1.27 1.27 10.93
N ILE A 65 0.13 1.54 10.30
CA ILE A 65 -0.01 2.52 9.22
C ILE A 65 -0.57 3.79 9.84
N SER A 66 0.26 4.81 9.97
CA SER A 66 -0.10 6.10 10.54
C SER A 66 -0.37 7.17 9.47
N ARG A 67 -0.05 6.90 8.21
CA ARG A 67 -0.20 7.83 7.09
C ARG A 67 -0.81 7.13 5.88
N PRO A 68 -1.77 7.77 5.19
CA PRO A 68 -2.40 7.21 3.99
C PRO A 68 -1.41 6.78 2.91
N GLU A 69 -0.29 7.51 2.77
CA GLU A 69 0.73 7.27 1.75
C GLU A 69 1.50 5.96 1.95
N GLN A 70 1.38 5.34 3.13
CA GLN A 70 1.96 4.02 3.41
C GLN A 70 1.12 2.86 2.88
N VAL A 71 -0.12 3.15 2.46
CA VAL A 71 -0.99 2.16 1.82
C VAL A 71 -0.70 2.16 0.34
N ALA A 72 -0.13 1.07 -0.18
CA ALA A 72 0.07 0.90 -1.62
C ALA A 72 -1.27 0.61 -2.30
N VAL A 73 -1.98 1.67 -2.67
CA VAL A 73 -3.19 1.60 -3.49
C VAL A 73 -2.87 2.07 -4.91
N ALA A 74 -3.59 1.56 -5.90
CA ALA A 74 -3.47 2.05 -7.26
C ALA A 74 -3.94 3.52 -7.32
N SER A 75 -3.19 4.36 -8.07
CA SER A 75 -3.66 5.71 -8.36
C SER A 75 -4.98 5.64 -9.14
N PRO A 76 -5.98 6.47 -8.81
CA PRO A 76 -7.22 6.55 -9.59
C PRO A 76 -7.03 7.17 -10.97
N ILE A 77 -5.84 7.74 -11.24
CA ILE A 77 -5.48 8.33 -12.54
C ILE A 77 -4.34 7.53 -13.15
N LEU A 78 -4.50 7.18 -14.42
CA LEU A 78 -3.45 6.67 -15.29
C LEU A 78 -3.19 7.72 -16.38
N THR A 79 -1.93 8.11 -16.54
CA THR A 79 -1.51 9.06 -17.59
C THR A 79 -0.69 8.36 -18.65
N ASP A 80 -0.86 8.77 -19.90
CA ASP A 80 -0.10 8.27 -21.03
C ASP A 80 0.15 9.39 -22.05
N SER A 81 1.17 9.23 -22.88
CA SER A 81 1.53 10.18 -23.92
C SER A 81 1.05 9.69 -25.28
N ALA A 82 0.36 10.54 -26.03
CA ALA A 82 -0.09 10.18 -27.39
C ALA A 82 1.12 9.89 -28.31
N ILE A 83 1.00 8.83 -29.12
CA ILE A 83 2.06 8.37 -30.05
C ILE A 83 2.48 9.47 -31.04
N GLY A 84 1.56 10.41 -31.37
CA GLY A 84 1.82 11.51 -32.29
C GLY A 84 2.52 12.73 -31.69
N ASN A 85 2.88 12.70 -30.40
CA ASN A 85 3.57 13.79 -29.77
C ASN A 85 4.95 14.04 -30.43
N ARG A 86 5.26 15.32 -30.68
CA ARG A 86 6.55 15.72 -31.27
C ARG A 86 7.57 16.16 -30.20
N GLY A 87 7.10 16.50 -29.03
CA GLY A 87 7.93 16.87 -27.88
C GLY A 87 8.38 15.66 -27.08
N ASN A 88 9.34 15.86 -26.20
CA ASN A 88 9.86 14.86 -25.28
C ASN A 88 9.31 15.01 -23.84
N ALA A 89 8.28 15.81 -23.65
CA ALA A 89 7.63 15.99 -22.36
C ALA A 89 6.90 14.72 -21.93
N ILE A 90 7.00 14.39 -20.63
CA ILE A 90 6.30 13.29 -20.00
C ILE A 90 5.34 13.85 -18.97
N ILE A 91 4.15 13.30 -18.91
CA ILE A 91 3.19 13.59 -17.85
C ILE A 91 3.31 12.50 -16.77
N SER A 92 3.50 12.90 -15.51
CA SER A 92 3.48 11.97 -14.37
C SER A 92 2.05 11.60 -14.02
N GLN A 93 1.86 10.53 -13.25
CA GLN A 93 0.53 10.19 -12.72
C GLN A 93 -0.04 11.29 -11.80
N GLY A 94 0.85 12.06 -11.15
CA GLY A 94 0.44 13.10 -10.22
C GLY A 94 -0.20 12.57 -8.94
N ASP A 95 -0.75 13.49 -8.16
CA ASP A 95 -1.44 13.21 -6.92
C ASP A 95 -2.92 13.56 -7.04
N VAL A 96 -3.79 12.72 -6.52
CA VAL A 96 -5.23 12.97 -6.41
C VAL A 96 -5.57 13.25 -4.97
N TYR A 97 -6.15 14.42 -4.70
CA TYR A 97 -6.44 14.85 -3.33
C TYR A 97 -7.88 14.56 -2.90
N ASP A 98 -8.81 14.56 -3.86
CA ASP A 98 -10.22 14.33 -3.58
C ASP A 98 -10.90 13.63 -4.77
N THR A 99 -11.48 12.48 -4.54
CA THR A 99 -12.26 11.72 -5.53
C THR A 99 -13.78 11.92 -5.35
N SER A 100 -14.22 12.73 -4.39
CA SER A 100 -15.64 13.02 -4.16
C SER A 100 -16.20 14.12 -5.06
N THR A 101 -15.36 14.66 -5.95
CA THR A 101 -15.70 15.75 -6.86
C THR A 101 -16.44 15.24 -8.10
N PRO A 102 -17.10 16.13 -8.87
CA PRO A 102 -17.81 15.76 -10.11
C PRO A 102 -16.94 15.12 -11.20
N TYR A 103 -15.60 15.21 -11.09
CA TYR A 103 -14.68 14.65 -12.05
C TYR A 103 -14.38 13.16 -11.82
N PHE A 104 -14.87 12.59 -10.71
CA PHE A 104 -14.67 11.19 -10.41
C PHE A 104 -16.03 10.48 -10.27
N SER A 105 -16.07 9.23 -10.76
CA SER A 105 -17.23 8.36 -10.54
C SER A 105 -17.32 7.91 -9.08
N ALA A 106 -18.43 7.30 -8.70
CA ALA A 106 -18.62 6.73 -7.38
C ALA A 106 -17.58 5.64 -7.04
N GLU A 107 -17.00 4.99 -8.06
CA GLU A 107 -15.92 4.02 -7.92
C GLU A 107 -14.52 4.68 -7.84
N GLY A 108 -14.45 6.02 -7.91
CA GLY A 108 -13.20 6.77 -7.85
C GLY A 108 -12.43 6.84 -9.16
N SER A 109 -13.04 6.46 -10.29
CA SER A 109 -12.43 6.59 -11.61
C SER A 109 -12.66 7.99 -12.19
N LEU A 110 -11.66 8.52 -12.89
CA LEU A 110 -11.78 9.80 -13.58
C LEU A 110 -12.84 9.71 -14.70
N THR A 111 -13.82 10.62 -14.68
CA THR A 111 -14.92 10.65 -15.66
C THR A 111 -15.36 12.10 -15.95
N PRO A 112 -15.39 12.55 -17.21
CA PRO A 112 -14.96 11.79 -18.40
C PRO A 112 -13.44 11.55 -18.44
N PRO A 113 -12.95 10.67 -19.33
CA PRO A 113 -11.52 10.59 -19.66
C PRO A 113 -11.03 11.96 -20.14
N LEU A 114 -9.87 12.42 -19.67
CA LEU A 114 -9.36 13.74 -20.01
C LEU A 114 -8.25 13.66 -21.05
N LEU A 115 -8.23 14.67 -21.94
CA LEU A 115 -7.13 14.93 -22.84
C LEU A 115 -6.52 16.29 -22.52
N VAL A 116 -5.23 16.32 -22.15
CA VAL A 116 -4.46 17.56 -22.01
C VAL A 116 -3.78 17.84 -23.33
N ARG A 117 -4.14 18.95 -23.97
CA ARG A 117 -3.60 19.36 -25.27
C ARG A 117 -2.85 20.68 -25.15
N PHE A 118 -1.56 20.66 -25.38
CA PHE A 118 -0.75 21.90 -25.43
C PHE A 118 -1.10 22.71 -26.66
N THR A 119 -1.45 23.98 -26.45
CA THR A 119 -1.73 24.98 -27.50
C THR A 119 -0.51 25.86 -27.76
N SER A 120 0.39 25.95 -26.76
CA SER A 120 1.69 26.61 -26.85
C SER A 120 2.69 25.96 -25.90
N PRO A 121 3.98 26.35 -25.86
CA PRO A 121 4.93 25.85 -24.86
C PRO A 121 4.56 26.12 -23.39
N THR A 122 3.66 27.07 -23.16
CA THR A 122 3.28 27.53 -21.81
C THR A 122 1.77 27.51 -21.53
N THR A 123 0.98 27.00 -22.47
CA THR A 123 -0.48 26.92 -22.30
C THR A 123 -1.02 25.59 -22.80
N TYR A 124 -2.06 25.11 -22.13
CA TYR A 124 -2.76 23.89 -22.50
C TYR A 124 -4.28 24.00 -22.27
N ASP A 125 -5.01 23.13 -22.93
CA ASP A 125 -6.44 22.94 -22.75
C ASP A 125 -6.67 21.56 -22.14
N VAL A 126 -7.71 21.44 -21.28
CA VAL A 126 -8.20 20.18 -20.78
C VAL A 126 -9.54 19.87 -21.43
N LEU A 127 -9.62 18.75 -22.10
CA LEU A 127 -10.75 18.36 -22.94
C LEU A 127 -11.35 17.04 -22.44
N ASP A 128 -12.66 16.88 -22.65
CA ASP A 128 -13.33 15.59 -22.55
C ASP A 128 -12.92 14.72 -23.75
N ASN A 129 -12.36 13.57 -23.46
CA ASN A 129 -11.87 12.60 -24.43
C ASN A 129 -12.77 11.35 -24.53
N SER A 130 -14.04 11.45 -24.19
CA SER A 130 -14.99 10.35 -24.33
C SER A 130 -15.10 9.89 -25.77
N ASP A 131 -14.94 10.80 -26.73
CA ASP A 131 -14.72 10.49 -28.14
C ASP A 131 -13.31 10.92 -28.57
N PRO A 132 -12.34 9.99 -28.64
CA PRO A 132 -10.97 10.34 -29.03
C PRO A 132 -10.83 10.91 -30.44
N ALA A 133 -11.78 10.71 -31.32
CA ALA A 133 -11.79 11.29 -32.66
C ALA A 133 -12.22 12.77 -32.66
N ASN A 134 -12.99 13.18 -31.64
CA ASN A 134 -13.51 14.54 -31.53
C ASN A 134 -13.58 15.00 -30.08
N PRO A 135 -12.44 15.25 -29.42
CA PRO A 135 -12.42 15.78 -28.05
C PRO A 135 -13.08 17.17 -27.98
N ILE A 136 -13.90 17.37 -26.95
CA ILE A 136 -14.67 18.59 -26.76
C ILE A 136 -14.27 19.30 -25.45
N PRO A 137 -14.49 20.62 -25.31
CA PRO A 137 -14.26 21.32 -24.06
C PRO A 137 -15.08 20.72 -22.90
N LEU A 138 -14.47 20.68 -21.71
CA LEU A 138 -15.17 20.36 -20.47
C LEU A 138 -16.23 21.41 -20.14
N PHE A 139 -17.14 21.07 -19.23
CA PHE A 139 -18.06 22.02 -18.67
C PHE A 139 -17.93 22.04 -17.13
N PRO A 140 -17.54 23.17 -16.53
CA PRO A 140 -17.05 24.42 -17.12
C PRO A 140 -15.75 24.23 -17.91
N PRO A 141 -15.47 25.05 -18.95
CA PRO A 141 -14.33 24.86 -19.82
C PRO A 141 -12.99 25.20 -19.14
N LEU A 142 -12.01 24.31 -19.30
CA LEU A 142 -10.64 24.48 -18.82
C LEU A 142 -9.70 24.75 -20.02
N MET A 143 -9.83 25.95 -20.59
CA MET A 143 -9.08 26.37 -21.76
C MET A 143 -7.98 27.37 -21.39
N ASN A 144 -6.88 27.36 -22.16
CA ASN A 144 -5.73 28.26 -21.96
C ASN A 144 -5.14 28.23 -20.53
N GLN A 145 -5.08 27.05 -19.95
CA GLN A 145 -4.45 26.86 -18.65
C GLN A 145 -2.95 27.13 -18.75
N THR A 146 -2.38 27.78 -17.74
CA THR A 146 -0.94 28.09 -17.73
C THR A 146 -0.14 26.87 -17.30
N TYR A 147 0.85 26.52 -18.10
CA TYR A 147 1.86 25.52 -17.76
C TYR A 147 3.12 26.19 -17.23
N VAL A 148 3.59 25.77 -16.07
CA VAL A 148 4.86 26.21 -15.47
C VAL A 148 5.81 25.04 -15.40
N PRO A 149 6.93 25.06 -16.16
CA PRO A 149 7.92 23.99 -16.11
C PRO A 149 8.56 23.82 -14.73
N GLY A 150 8.88 22.58 -14.35
CA GLY A 150 9.63 22.28 -13.14
C GLY A 150 8.84 22.31 -11.84
N ILE A 151 7.53 22.57 -11.90
CA ILE A 151 6.62 22.46 -10.77
C ILE A 151 5.43 21.58 -11.12
N SER A 152 4.71 21.11 -10.09
CA SER A 152 3.44 20.44 -10.25
C SER A 152 2.39 21.42 -10.78
N ASN A 153 1.67 21.07 -11.84
CA ASN A 153 0.61 21.87 -12.42
C ASN A 153 -0.73 21.21 -12.13
N ASP A 154 -1.68 21.95 -11.58
CA ASP A 154 -3.02 21.44 -11.30
C ASP A 154 -3.80 21.32 -12.60
N ILE A 155 -4.30 20.15 -12.90
CA ILE A 155 -5.08 19.88 -14.12
C ILE A 155 -6.55 20.25 -13.90
N LEU A 156 -7.07 19.99 -12.69
CA LEU A 156 -8.44 20.30 -12.31
C LEU A 156 -8.45 21.48 -11.32
N PRO A 157 -9.42 22.41 -11.41
CA PRO A 157 -9.35 23.70 -10.73
C PRO A 157 -9.45 23.65 -9.21
N ASP A 158 -10.08 22.61 -8.67
CA ASP A 158 -10.32 22.49 -7.22
C ASP A 158 -9.28 21.59 -6.53
N ASN A 159 -8.10 21.42 -7.13
CA ASN A 159 -7.03 20.53 -6.67
C ASN A 159 -7.46 19.05 -6.54
N ASP A 160 -8.48 18.65 -7.27
CA ASP A 160 -8.99 17.27 -7.30
C ASP A 160 -7.95 16.29 -7.83
N GLY A 161 -7.14 16.75 -8.77
CA GLY A 161 -5.99 16.03 -9.29
C GLY A 161 -4.86 16.99 -9.62
N LYS A 162 -3.66 16.64 -9.18
CA LYS A 162 -2.44 17.38 -9.44
C LYS A 162 -1.48 16.52 -10.24
N THR A 163 -1.07 17.01 -11.40
CA THR A 163 -0.17 16.29 -12.29
C THR A 163 1.07 17.11 -12.57
N ALA A 164 2.24 16.50 -12.43
CA ALA A 164 3.49 17.12 -12.81
C ALA A 164 3.84 16.76 -14.26
N PHE A 165 4.10 17.80 -15.06
CA PHE A 165 4.70 17.62 -16.37
C PHE A 165 6.20 17.68 -16.23
N THR A 166 6.90 16.63 -16.63
CA THR A 166 8.34 16.60 -16.70
C THR A 166 8.78 16.70 -18.17
N SER A 167 9.64 17.67 -18.46
CA SER A 167 10.36 17.70 -19.72
C SER A 167 11.79 17.23 -19.45
N PHE A 168 12.23 16.21 -20.15
CA PHE A 168 13.65 15.94 -20.24
C PHE A 168 14.22 16.91 -21.28
N GLY A 169 14.73 18.05 -20.81
CA GLY A 169 15.52 18.92 -21.62
C GLY A 169 16.79 18.17 -22.04
N GLY A 170 16.98 18.04 -23.33
CA GLY A 170 18.27 17.66 -23.91
C GLY A 170 19.26 18.80 -23.82
#